data_57391ee282d6b3c0f46ac91975425d61
#
_entry.id   57391ee282d6b3c0f46ac91975425d61
#
_cell.length_a   1.000
_cell.length_b   1.000
_cell.length_c   1.000
_cell.angle_alpha   90.00
_cell.angle_beta   90.00
_cell.angle_gamma   90.00
#
_symmetry.space_group_name_H-M   'P 1'
#
loop_
_entity.id
_entity.type
_entity.pdbx_description
1 polymer ?
#
loop_
_entity_poly.entity_id
_entity_poly.type
_entity_poly.pdbx_seq_one_letter_code
_entity_poly.pdbx_strand_id
1 'polypeptide(L)'
;SISISGYHMQEAGANLVQELGFTLADGREYVRTAIARGMDVDAFAGRLSFFFAIGMNFFMEAAKLCAARLLWHRIMAGFGAKKPESLMLRTHCQTSGVSLQEQDPYNNVVRTAYEAMAAVLGGTQSLHTNALDEAVALPSDFAARIARNTQLILQEETGITHVVDPLAGSYYVESLTAELTDKAWALMEEVEAMGGMTKAVASGMPKLRIEETAARRQALIDRGAEVIVGVNKYRLDEESEIEVRTIDNDAVREAQIARLRAIRKTRDQAACHAALAELTRRAREGGNLLDAAVAAAEA
;
A
#
# COMPACT_ATOMS: atom_id res chain seq x y z
N SER A 1 11.09 5.51 10.37
CA SER A 1 10.77 4.77 9.14
C SER A 1 9.60 5.44 8.43
N ILE A 2 9.57 5.33 7.12
CA ILE A 2 8.53 5.87 6.26
C ILE A 2 8.07 4.75 5.34
N SER A 3 6.75 4.59 5.17
CA SER A 3 6.15 3.74 4.14
C SER A 3 5.64 4.62 3.01
N ILE A 4 6.12 4.38 1.81
CA ILE A 4 5.81 5.15 0.60
C ILE A 4 4.74 4.38 -0.16
N SER A 5 3.54 4.95 -0.27
CA SER A 5 2.37 4.22 -0.73
C SER A 5 1.98 4.57 -2.15
N GLY A 6 1.85 3.52 -2.99
CA GLY A 6 1.17 3.54 -4.28
C GLY A 6 -0.25 2.97 -4.21
N TYR A 7 -0.56 2.23 -3.15
CA TYR A 7 -1.85 1.56 -2.98
C TYR A 7 -3.06 2.48 -3.20
N HIS A 8 -3.06 3.65 -2.56
CA HIS A 8 -4.15 4.63 -2.72
C HIS A 8 -4.27 5.21 -4.13
N MET A 9 -3.16 5.26 -4.89
CA MET A 9 -3.18 5.70 -6.29
C MET A 9 -3.86 4.65 -7.17
N GLN A 10 -3.55 3.36 -6.94
CA GLN A 10 -4.19 2.26 -7.65
C GLN A 10 -5.69 2.18 -7.32
N GLU A 11 -6.07 2.34 -6.06
CA GLU A 11 -7.47 2.40 -5.63
C GLU A 11 -8.24 3.59 -6.27
N ALA A 12 -7.54 4.68 -6.55
CA ALA A 12 -8.10 5.83 -7.28
C ALA A 12 -8.18 5.62 -8.81
N GLY A 13 -7.64 4.51 -9.33
CA GLY A 13 -7.70 4.14 -10.74
C GLY A 13 -6.39 4.25 -11.53
N ALA A 14 -5.25 4.43 -10.86
CA ALA A 14 -3.95 4.36 -11.52
C ALA A 14 -3.70 2.98 -12.13
N ASN A 15 -3.13 2.95 -13.33
CA ASN A 15 -2.60 1.72 -13.88
C ASN A 15 -1.23 1.38 -13.26
N LEU A 16 -0.70 0.17 -13.55
CA LEU A 16 0.54 -0.31 -12.95
C LEU A 16 1.76 0.61 -13.20
N VAL A 17 1.84 1.23 -14.37
CA VAL A 17 2.93 2.18 -14.69
C VAL A 17 2.82 3.45 -13.85
N GLN A 18 1.61 3.99 -13.70
CA GLN A 18 1.34 5.18 -12.88
C GLN A 18 1.58 4.90 -11.40
N GLU A 19 1.05 3.79 -10.88
CA GLU A 19 1.30 3.38 -9.50
C GLU A 19 2.81 3.26 -9.24
N LEU A 20 3.52 2.48 -10.06
CA LEU A 20 4.95 2.27 -9.92
C LEU A 20 5.75 3.58 -10.05
N GLY A 21 5.53 4.33 -11.13
CA GLY A 21 6.30 5.52 -11.45
C GLY A 21 6.09 6.65 -10.43
N PHE A 22 4.85 6.95 -10.05
CA PHE A 22 4.57 8.00 -9.06
C PHE A 22 5.04 7.61 -7.66
N THR A 23 4.88 6.35 -7.25
CA THR A 23 5.35 5.88 -5.93
C THR A 23 6.87 5.97 -5.83
N LEU A 24 7.61 5.59 -6.88
CA LEU A 24 9.07 5.69 -6.87
C LEU A 24 9.55 7.15 -7.00
N ALA A 25 8.78 8.01 -7.68
CA ALA A 25 9.04 9.45 -7.71
C ALA A 25 8.86 10.10 -6.33
N ASP A 26 7.84 9.69 -5.55
CA ASP A 26 7.70 10.08 -4.14
C ASP A 26 8.91 9.63 -3.32
N GLY A 27 9.31 8.38 -3.48
CA GLY A 27 10.50 7.85 -2.80
C GLY A 27 11.76 8.66 -3.12
N ARG A 28 11.97 8.99 -4.40
CA ARG A 28 13.08 9.84 -4.86
C ARG A 28 13.05 11.22 -4.21
N GLU A 29 11.87 11.84 -4.12
CA GLU A 29 11.67 13.15 -3.49
C GLU A 29 11.96 13.12 -1.98
N TYR A 30 11.55 12.06 -1.27
CA TYR A 30 11.82 11.91 0.15
C TYR A 30 13.32 11.75 0.43
N VAL A 31 14.02 10.93 -0.36
CA VAL A 31 15.47 10.76 -0.25
C VAL A 31 16.19 12.09 -0.53
N ARG A 32 15.82 12.80 -1.61
CA ARG A 32 16.38 14.12 -1.94
C ARG A 32 16.20 15.11 -0.79
N THR A 33 15.00 15.17 -0.21
CA THR A 33 14.69 16.07 0.90
C THR A 33 15.49 15.75 2.15
N ALA A 34 15.66 14.48 2.49
CA ALA A 34 16.45 14.05 3.63
C ALA A 34 17.94 14.41 3.46
N ILE A 35 18.51 14.16 2.29
CA ILE A 35 19.89 14.54 1.96
C ILE A 35 20.08 16.06 2.01
N ALA A 36 19.13 16.85 1.48
CA ALA A 36 19.16 18.31 1.53
C ALA A 36 19.13 18.87 2.97
N ARG A 37 18.62 18.06 3.94
CA ARG A 37 18.64 18.36 5.39
C ARG A 37 19.90 17.86 6.10
N GLY A 38 20.91 17.40 5.35
CA GLY A 38 22.20 16.96 5.87
C GLY A 38 22.22 15.51 6.39
N MET A 39 21.23 14.69 6.06
CA MET A 39 21.23 13.27 6.44
C MET A 39 22.10 12.45 5.47
N ASP A 40 22.92 11.55 6.01
CA ASP A 40 23.61 10.54 5.22
C ASP A 40 22.59 9.51 4.71
N VAL A 41 22.62 9.24 3.39
CA VAL A 41 21.68 8.33 2.73
C VAL A 41 21.72 6.93 3.34
N ASP A 42 22.88 6.41 3.68
CA ASP A 42 23.04 5.08 4.30
C ASP A 42 22.65 5.01 5.79
N ALA A 43 22.36 6.16 6.41
CA ALA A 43 21.85 6.21 7.77
C ALA A 43 20.31 6.04 7.85
N PHE A 44 19.57 6.43 6.79
CA PHE A 44 18.11 6.38 6.83
C PHE A 44 17.47 5.46 5.79
N ALA A 45 18.10 5.27 4.61
CA ALA A 45 17.47 4.58 3.49
C ALA A 45 17.02 3.15 3.83
N GLY A 46 17.77 2.44 4.66
CA GLY A 46 17.39 1.13 5.17
C GLY A 46 16.08 1.10 5.98
N ARG A 47 15.50 2.25 6.32
CA ARG A 47 14.21 2.39 7.05
C ARG A 47 13.06 2.86 6.16
N LEU A 48 13.31 3.00 4.87
CA LEU A 48 12.26 3.25 3.89
C LEU A 48 11.62 1.94 3.47
N SER A 49 10.31 1.93 3.33
CA SER A 49 9.54 0.81 2.82
C SER A 49 8.48 1.31 1.85
N PHE A 50 7.93 0.39 1.07
CA PHE A 50 6.91 0.69 0.08
C PHE A 50 5.61 -0.02 0.41
N PHE A 51 4.52 0.46 -0.18
CA PHE A 51 3.22 -0.14 -0.08
C PHE A 51 2.55 -0.12 -1.46
N PHE A 52 2.45 -1.29 -2.10
CA PHE A 52 1.84 -1.46 -3.42
C PHE A 52 0.52 -2.22 -3.33
N ALA A 53 -0.41 -1.88 -4.22
CA ALA A 53 -1.59 -2.69 -4.47
C ALA A 53 -1.22 -3.92 -5.32
N ILE A 54 -2.04 -4.96 -5.25
CA ILE A 54 -1.97 -6.11 -6.15
C ILE A 54 -3.37 -6.35 -6.71
N GLY A 55 -3.53 -6.09 -7.98
CA GLY A 55 -4.79 -6.31 -8.70
C GLY A 55 -4.84 -7.65 -9.44
N MET A 56 -5.83 -7.78 -10.31
CA MET A 56 -6.16 -9.05 -10.98
C MET A 56 -5.24 -9.41 -12.15
N ASN A 57 -4.39 -8.51 -12.64
CA ASN A 57 -3.48 -8.83 -13.75
C ASN A 57 -2.22 -9.55 -13.25
N PHE A 58 -2.36 -10.84 -12.98
CA PHE A 58 -1.43 -11.69 -12.25
C PHE A 58 0.05 -11.52 -12.64
N PHE A 59 0.38 -11.68 -13.92
CA PHE A 59 1.78 -11.60 -14.38
C PHE A 59 2.31 -10.17 -14.37
N MET A 60 1.45 -9.19 -14.66
CA MET A 60 1.83 -7.78 -14.61
C MET A 60 2.12 -7.33 -13.17
N GLU A 61 1.35 -7.83 -12.19
CA GLU A 61 1.57 -7.51 -10.78
C GLU A 61 2.87 -8.10 -10.25
N ALA A 62 3.17 -9.35 -10.58
CA ALA A 62 4.47 -9.94 -10.24
C ALA A 62 5.64 -9.18 -10.92
N ALA A 63 5.51 -8.86 -12.21
CA ALA A 63 6.51 -8.10 -12.95
C ALA A 63 6.68 -6.66 -12.39
N LYS A 64 5.61 -6.02 -11.91
CA LYS A 64 5.66 -4.70 -11.25
C LYS A 64 6.58 -4.72 -10.03
N LEU A 65 6.52 -5.75 -9.20
CA LEU A 65 7.39 -5.86 -8.02
C LEU A 65 8.86 -6.12 -8.42
N CYS A 66 9.10 -6.86 -9.50
CA CYS A 66 10.44 -7.03 -10.07
C CYS A 66 10.99 -5.68 -10.59
N ALA A 67 10.19 -4.96 -11.38
CA ALA A 67 10.55 -3.63 -11.89
C ALA A 67 10.77 -2.63 -10.75
N ALA A 68 9.96 -2.67 -9.69
CA ALA A 68 10.11 -1.80 -8.53
C ALA A 68 11.47 -1.97 -7.85
N ARG A 69 11.92 -3.23 -7.65
CA ARG A 69 13.25 -3.51 -7.06
C ARG A 69 14.39 -2.99 -7.94
N LEU A 70 14.30 -3.22 -9.24
CA LEU A 70 15.31 -2.75 -10.20
C LEU A 70 15.40 -1.23 -10.24
N LEU A 71 14.26 -0.56 -10.34
CA LEU A 71 14.18 0.90 -10.38
C LEU A 71 14.64 1.55 -9.07
N TRP A 72 14.24 1.00 -7.92
CA TRP A 72 14.68 1.52 -6.62
C TRP A 72 16.19 1.41 -6.45
N HIS A 73 16.76 0.27 -6.82
CA HIS A 73 18.21 0.09 -6.82
C HIS A 73 18.91 1.17 -7.68
N ARG A 74 18.41 1.42 -8.88
CA ARG A 74 18.95 2.45 -9.79
C ARG A 74 18.85 3.86 -9.19
N ILE A 75 17.71 4.19 -8.55
CA ILE A 75 17.49 5.48 -7.88
C ILE A 75 18.49 5.65 -6.75
N MET A 76 18.62 4.66 -5.88
CA MET A 76 19.46 4.76 -4.68
C MET A 76 20.95 4.75 -5.01
N ALA A 77 21.37 4.01 -6.03
CA ALA A 77 22.73 4.08 -6.58
C ALA A 77 23.04 5.48 -7.10
N GLY A 78 22.07 6.15 -7.75
CA GLY A 78 22.18 7.54 -8.20
C GLY A 78 22.37 8.56 -7.07
N PHE A 79 21.87 8.27 -5.86
CA PHE A 79 22.10 9.07 -4.65
C PHE A 79 23.38 8.69 -3.91
N GLY A 80 24.15 7.73 -4.43
CA GLY A 80 25.43 7.30 -3.84
C GLY A 80 25.31 6.37 -2.65
N ALA A 81 24.16 5.71 -2.48
CA ALA A 81 24.00 4.67 -1.45
C ALA A 81 24.96 3.49 -1.71
N LYS A 82 25.56 2.98 -0.64
CA LYS A 82 26.59 1.93 -0.71
C LYS A 82 26.19 0.67 0.05
N LYS A 83 25.37 0.80 1.09
CA LYS A 83 24.92 -0.34 1.89
C LYS A 83 23.89 -1.16 1.12
N PRO A 84 23.98 -2.51 1.13
CA PRO A 84 22.97 -3.37 0.50
C PRO A 84 21.55 -3.03 0.97
N GLU A 85 21.36 -2.78 2.26
CA GLU A 85 20.06 -2.46 2.86
C GLU A 85 19.47 -1.15 2.34
N SER A 86 20.33 -0.21 1.90
CA SER A 86 19.91 1.06 1.31
C SER A 86 19.48 0.91 -0.15
N LEU A 87 20.02 -0.08 -0.85
CA LEU A 87 19.74 -0.37 -2.25
C LEU A 87 18.54 -1.30 -2.45
N MET A 88 18.12 -2.03 -1.39
CA MET A 88 17.01 -2.98 -1.44
C MET A 88 15.67 -2.28 -1.27
N LEU A 89 14.72 -2.60 -2.14
CA LEU A 89 13.32 -2.25 -1.96
C LEU A 89 12.66 -3.27 -1.01
N ARG A 90 11.99 -2.78 0.01
CA ARG A 90 11.12 -3.57 0.90
C ARG A 90 9.70 -3.08 0.72
N THR A 91 8.78 -3.99 0.52
CA THR A 91 7.38 -3.65 0.31
C THR A 91 6.44 -4.48 1.17
N HIS A 92 5.42 -3.79 1.66
CA HIS A 92 4.14 -4.36 2.02
C HIS A 92 3.27 -4.34 0.76
N CYS A 93 2.50 -5.39 0.53
CA CYS A 93 1.46 -5.40 -0.50
C CYS A 93 0.09 -5.65 0.14
N GLN A 94 -0.93 -5.10 -0.48
CA GLN A 94 -2.32 -5.39 -0.17
C GLN A 94 -3.04 -5.78 -1.44
N THR A 95 -3.86 -6.82 -1.39
CA THR A 95 -4.77 -7.15 -2.47
C THR A 95 -5.70 -5.97 -2.76
N SER A 96 -6.00 -5.69 -4.03
CA SER A 96 -6.75 -4.49 -4.41
C SER A 96 -8.22 -4.59 -4.00
N GLY A 97 -8.71 -3.56 -3.29
CA GLY A 97 -10.12 -3.42 -2.95
C GLY A 97 -10.98 -3.09 -4.18
N VAL A 98 -10.43 -2.35 -5.15
CA VAL A 98 -11.12 -1.98 -6.41
C VAL A 98 -11.48 -3.19 -7.27
N SER A 99 -10.76 -4.30 -7.16
CA SER A 99 -11.09 -5.54 -7.88
C SER A 99 -12.26 -6.29 -7.25
N LEU A 100 -12.58 -6.04 -5.98
CA LEU A 100 -13.67 -6.70 -5.28
C LEU A 100 -15.01 -6.06 -5.63
N GLN A 101 -16.04 -6.89 -5.73
CA GLN A 101 -17.34 -6.47 -6.20
C GLN A 101 -18.42 -6.76 -5.15
N GLU A 102 -19.43 -5.89 -5.11
CA GLU A 102 -20.64 -6.08 -4.32
C GLU A 102 -21.47 -7.24 -4.84
N GLN A 103 -21.54 -7.36 -6.17
CA GLN A 103 -22.30 -8.41 -6.88
C GLN A 103 -21.57 -9.75 -6.75
N ASP A 104 -22.32 -10.79 -6.39
CA ASP A 104 -21.83 -12.15 -6.17
C ASP A 104 -20.53 -12.18 -5.31
N PRO A 105 -20.63 -11.70 -4.05
CA PRO A 105 -19.43 -11.33 -3.25
C PRO A 105 -18.56 -12.52 -2.87
N TYR A 106 -19.06 -13.75 -2.94
CA TYR A 106 -18.24 -14.95 -2.69
C TYR A 106 -17.15 -15.15 -3.74
N ASN A 107 -17.32 -14.63 -4.97
CA ASN A 107 -16.26 -14.59 -5.98
C ASN A 107 -15.04 -13.77 -5.53
N ASN A 108 -15.21 -12.86 -4.59
CA ASN A 108 -14.11 -12.05 -4.05
C ASN A 108 -13.07 -12.90 -3.31
N VAL A 109 -13.45 -14.05 -2.73
CA VAL A 109 -12.49 -15.00 -2.15
C VAL A 109 -11.49 -15.48 -3.20
N VAL A 110 -11.99 -15.79 -4.39
CA VAL A 110 -11.15 -16.24 -5.51
C VAL A 110 -10.26 -15.09 -6.01
N ARG A 111 -10.82 -13.89 -6.17
CA ARG A 111 -10.04 -12.70 -6.57
C ARG A 111 -8.90 -12.42 -5.60
N THR A 112 -9.19 -12.36 -4.32
CA THR A 112 -8.18 -12.15 -3.27
C THR A 112 -7.12 -13.25 -3.26
N ALA A 113 -7.48 -14.50 -3.51
CA ALA A 113 -6.51 -15.60 -3.58
C ALA A 113 -5.53 -15.45 -4.75
N TYR A 114 -6.01 -15.08 -5.94
CA TYR A 114 -5.14 -14.83 -7.10
C TYR A 114 -4.23 -13.60 -6.90
N GLU A 115 -4.75 -12.53 -6.33
CA GLU A 115 -3.97 -11.34 -6.00
C GLU A 115 -2.90 -11.64 -4.94
N ALA A 116 -3.27 -12.37 -3.89
CA ALA A 116 -2.33 -12.80 -2.85
C ALA A 116 -1.20 -13.67 -3.44
N MET A 117 -1.53 -14.60 -4.35
CA MET A 117 -0.55 -15.43 -5.02
C MET A 117 0.38 -14.60 -5.92
N ALA A 118 -0.15 -13.61 -6.65
CA ALA A 118 0.68 -12.69 -7.44
C ALA A 118 1.65 -11.89 -6.57
N ALA A 119 1.21 -11.41 -5.41
CA ALA A 119 2.07 -10.72 -4.43
C ALA A 119 3.20 -11.61 -3.93
N VAL A 120 2.90 -12.85 -3.57
CA VAL A 120 3.90 -13.82 -3.07
C VAL A 120 4.91 -14.17 -4.15
N LEU A 121 4.46 -14.49 -5.36
CA LEU A 121 5.34 -14.80 -6.50
C LEU A 121 6.14 -13.57 -6.97
N GLY A 122 5.62 -12.37 -6.78
CA GLY A 122 6.32 -11.12 -7.00
C GLY A 122 7.35 -10.77 -5.91
N GLY A 123 7.37 -11.50 -4.79
CA GLY A 123 8.38 -11.36 -3.72
C GLY A 123 8.09 -10.23 -2.73
N THR A 124 6.84 -10.06 -2.30
CA THR A 124 6.50 -9.15 -1.20
C THR A 124 7.07 -9.61 0.14
N GLN A 125 7.41 -8.67 1.05
CA GLN A 125 7.88 -8.99 2.40
C GLN A 125 6.74 -9.15 3.41
N SER A 126 5.62 -8.46 3.20
CA SER A 126 4.41 -8.64 4.00
C SER A 126 3.18 -8.43 3.13
N LEU A 127 2.07 -9.05 3.51
CA LEU A 127 0.86 -9.08 2.72
C LEU A 127 -0.36 -8.85 3.60
N HIS A 128 -1.28 -7.99 3.13
CA HIS A 128 -2.65 -7.92 3.59
C HIS A 128 -3.58 -8.48 2.51
N THR A 129 -4.54 -9.29 2.92
CA THR A 129 -5.60 -9.83 2.07
C THR A 129 -6.94 -9.23 2.47
N ASN A 130 -7.64 -8.62 1.51
CA ASN A 130 -8.95 -8.03 1.76
C ASN A 130 -10.00 -9.12 2.01
N ALA A 131 -10.97 -8.80 2.83
CA ALA A 131 -12.11 -9.65 3.10
C ALA A 131 -13.11 -9.64 1.93
N LEU A 132 -13.91 -10.68 1.79
CA LEU A 132 -14.86 -10.82 0.68
C LEU A 132 -15.96 -9.74 0.64
N ASP A 133 -16.24 -9.14 1.79
CA ASP A 133 -17.24 -8.10 2.02
C ASP A 133 -16.67 -6.67 1.99
N GLU A 134 -15.39 -6.51 1.61
CA GLU A 134 -14.69 -5.21 1.54
C GLU A 134 -15.43 -4.17 0.67
N ALA A 135 -16.06 -4.62 -0.43
CA ALA A 135 -16.81 -3.73 -1.31
C ALA A 135 -18.14 -3.23 -0.71
N VAL A 136 -18.59 -3.82 0.39
CA VAL A 136 -19.90 -3.54 1.00
C VAL A 136 -19.77 -2.84 2.34
N ALA A 137 -18.88 -3.32 3.22
CA ALA A 137 -18.76 -2.82 4.58
C ALA A 137 -17.41 -3.21 5.24
N LEU A 138 -17.26 -2.88 6.52
CA LEU A 138 -16.19 -3.43 7.34
C LEU A 138 -16.35 -4.95 7.47
N PRO A 139 -15.23 -5.70 7.51
CA PRO A 139 -15.28 -7.15 7.48
C PRO A 139 -16.05 -7.74 8.66
N SER A 140 -16.93 -8.71 8.35
CA SER A 140 -17.51 -9.61 9.35
C SER A 140 -16.42 -10.55 9.89
N ASP A 141 -16.65 -11.15 11.06
CA ASP A 141 -15.70 -12.10 11.66
C ASP A 141 -15.47 -13.33 10.75
N PHE A 142 -16.51 -13.74 10.03
CA PHE A 142 -16.41 -14.81 9.02
C PHE A 142 -15.51 -14.38 7.86
N ALA A 143 -15.75 -13.23 7.26
CA ALA A 143 -15.00 -12.71 6.11
C ALA A 143 -13.53 -12.45 6.47
N ALA A 144 -13.26 -11.86 7.65
CA ALA A 144 -11.92 -11.64 8.16
C ALA A 144 -11.14 -12.95 8.37
N ARG A 145 -11.83 -14.01 8.86
CA ARG A 145 -11.24 -15.34 9.02
C ARG A 145 -10.84 -15.95 7.68
N ILE A 146 -11.70 -15.84 6.66
CA ILE A 146 -11.39 -16.33 5.29
C ILE A 146 -10.22 -15.58 4.69
N ALA A 147 -10.20 -14.25 4.81
CA ALA A 147 -9.10 -13.42 4.32
C ALA A 147 -7.75 -13.82 4.95
N ARG A 148 -7.71 -14.02 6.27
CA ARG A 148 -6.52 -14.54 6.95
C ARG A 148 -6.14 -15.94 6.48
N ASN A 149 -7.12 -16.83 6.35
CA ASN A 149 -6.88 -18.22 5.94
C ASN A 149 -6.36 -18.30 4.51
N THR A 150 -6.68 -17.38 3.63
CA THR A 150 -6.09 -17.29 2.28
C THR A 150 -4.55 -17.26 2.33
N GLN A 151 -3.98 -16.47 3.24
CA GLN A 151 -2.52 -16.44 3.44
C GLN A 151 -1.99 -17.75 4.04
N LEU A 152 -2.70 -18.32 5.02
CA LEU A 152 -2.30 -19.58 5.65
C LEU A 152 -2.32 -20.75 4.66
N ILE A 153 -3.33 -20.82 3.78
CA ILE A 153 -3.40 -21.81 2.72
C ILE A 153 -2.21 -21.67 1.76
N LEU A 154 -1.88 -20.45 1.33
CA LEU A 154 -0.70 -20.19 0.51
C LEU A 154 0.58 -20.66 1.20
N GLN A 155 0.72 -20.40 2.49
CA GLN A 155 1.92 -20.74 3.26
C GLN A 155 2.06 -22.23 3.53
N GLU A 156 0.97 -22.91 3.90
CA GLU A 156 1.04 -24.27 4.47
C GLU A 156 0.70 -25.36 3.43
N GLU A 157 -0.14 -25.08 2.43
CA GLU A 157 -0.70 -26.10 1.56
C GLU A 157 -0.10 -26.09 0.15
N THR A 158 0.41 -24.93 -0.34
CA THR A 158 0.79 -24.80 -1.75
C THR A 158 2.25 -25.12 -2.05
N GLY A 159 3.11 -25.20 -1.03
CA GLY A 159 4.56 -25.36 -1.20
C GLY A 159 5.27 -24.13 -1.78
N ILE A 160 4.57 -23.02 -2.00
CA ILE A 160 5.10 -21.78 -2.64
C ILE A 160 6.26 -21.18 -1.85
N THR A 161 6.33 -21.44 -0.54
CA THR A 161 7.39 -20.96 0.35
C THR A 161 8.72 -21.72 0.19
N HIS A 162 8.73 -22.81 -0.55
CA HIS A 162 9.93 -23.64 -0.74
C HIS A 162 10.84 -23.14 -1.87
N VAL A 163 10.39 -22.15 -2.64
CA VAL A 163 11.13 -21.62 -3.79
C VAL A 163 11.25 -20.10 -3.68
N VAL A 164 12.32 -19.58 -4.30
CA VAL A 164 12.54 -18.12 -4.43
C VAL A 164 12.47 -17.77 -5.89
N ASP A 165 11.70 -16.74 -6.21
CA ASP A 165 11.50 -16.18 -7.56
C ASP A 165 11.26 -17.25 -8.65
N PRO A 166 10.20 -18.05 -8.55
CA PRO A 166 9.95 -19.13 -9.50
C PRO A 166 9.57 -18.63 -10.91
N LEU A 167 9.30 -17.32 -11.07
CA LEU A 167 9.00 -16.69 -12.36
C LEU A 167 10.26 -16.17 -13.06
N ALA A 168 11.43 -16.16 -12.39
CA ALA A 168 12.70 -15.72 -12.96
C ALA A 168 13.04 -16.54 -14.21
N GLY A 169 13.49 -15.85 -15.28
CA GLY A 169 13.84 -16.46 -16.56
C GLY A 169 12.63 -16.81 -17.45
N SER A 170 11.40 -16.54 -17.02
CA SER A 170 10.24 -16.57 -17.90
C SER A 170 10.35 -15.45 -18.94
N TYR A 171 10.46 -15.77 -20.22
CA TYR A 171 10.54 -14.76 -21.28
C TYR A 171 9.41 -13.73 -21.22
N TYR A 172 8.20 -14.16 -20.86
CA TYR A 172 7.05 -13.30 -20.74
C TYR A 172 7.16 -12.33 -19.56
N VAL A 173 7.50 -12.84 -18.36
CA VAL A 173 7.61 -12.02 -17.16
C VAL A 173 8.81 -11.07 -17.24
N GLU A 174 9.94 -11.52 -17.80
CA GLU A 174 11.10 -10.67 -18.03
C GLU A 174 10.79 -9.53 -19.01
N SER A 175 10.06 -9.82 -20.10
CA SER A 175 9.61 -8.79 -21.06
C SER A 175 8.68 -7.78 -20.39
N LEU A 176 7.70 -8.23 -19.60
CA LEU A 176 6.81 -7.34 -18.86
C LEU A 176 7.57 -6.48 -17.85
N THR A 177 8.55 -7.07 -17.16
CA THR A 177 9.40 -6.36 -16.19
C THR A 177 10.19 -5.26 -16.88
N ALA A 178 10.79 -5.54 -18.04
CA ALA A 178 11.54 -4.57 -18.82
C ALA A 178 10.63 -3.41 -19.29
N GLU A 179 9.47 -3.73 -19.87
CA GLU A 179 8.53 -2.71 -20.33
C GLU A 179 8.00 -1.83 -19.20
N LEU A 180 7.67 -2.40 -18.04
CA LEU A 180 7.22 -1.65 -16.87
C LEU A 180 8.35 -0.76 -16.35
N THR A 181 9.58 -1.27 -16.33
CA THR A 181 10.76 -0.50 -15.92
C THR A 181 10.95 0.73 -16.81
N ASP A 182 10.91 0.54 -18.14
CA ASP A 182 11.13 1.64 -19.09
C ASP A 182 10.00 2.69 -19.02
N LYS A 183 8.75 2.24 -18.99
CA LYS A 183 7.59 3.14 -18.95
C LYS A 183 7.49 3.91 -17.62
N ALA A 184 7.76 3.24 -16.50
CA ALA A 184 7.77 3.89 -15.19
C ALA A 184 8.94 4.87 -15.06
N TRP A 185 10.11 4.51 -15.59
CA TRP A 185 11.26 5.42 -15.62
C TRP A 185 10.98 6.67 -16.45
N ALA A 186 10.39 6.52 -17.64
CA ALA A 186 10.00 7.66 -18.47
C ALA A 186 9.02 8.60 -17.75
N LEU A 187 8.04 8.04 -17.04
CA LEU A 187 7.10 8.83 -16.21
C LEU A 187 7.82 9.56 -15.07
N MET A 188 8.79 8.90 -14.43
CA MET A 188 9.59 9.53 -13.37
C MET A 188 10.45 10.68 -13.92
N GLU A 189 11.05 10.54 -15.09
CA GLU A 189 11.83 11.62 -15.73
C GLU A 189 10.92 12.81 -16.11
N GLU A 190 9.68 12.57 -16.51
CA GLU A 190 8.69 13.62 -16.72
C GLU A 190 8.38 14.38 -15.42
N VAL A 191 8.17 13.66 -14.32
CA VAL A 191 8.00 14.26 -12.98
C VAL A 191 9.22 15.09 -12.59
N GLU A 192 10.44 14.59 -12.86
CA GLU A 192 11.68 15.32 -12.60
C GLU A 192 11.79 16.60 -13.43
N ALA A 193 11.39 16.55 -14.69
CA ALA A 193 11.38 17.76 -15.56
C ALA A 193 10.44 18.85 -15.04
N MET A 194 9.40 18.49 -14.28
CA MET A 194 8.53 19.44 -13.59
C MET A 194 9.16 20.01 -12.31
N GLY A 195 10.30 19.48 -11.88
CA GLY A 195 11.03 19.85 -10.67
C GLY A 195 10.72 18.99 -9.45
N GLY A 196 10.37 17.74 -9.69
CA GLY A 196 10.14 16.69 -8.67
C GLY A 196 8.68 16.49 -8.31
N MET A 197 8.43 15.45 -7.52
CA MET A 197 7.06 15.00 -7.21
C MET A 197 6.24 16.04 -6.45
N THR A 198 6.85 16.80 -5.54
CA THR A 198 6.17 17.89 -4.83
C THR A 198 5.54 18.91 -5.80
N LYS A 199 6.28 19.31 -6.84
CA LYS A 199 5.76 20.26 -7.85
C LYS A 199 4.75 19.61 -8.79
N ALA A 200 4.97 18.35 -9.16
CA ALA A 200 4.02 17.61 -9.97
C ALA A 200 2.65 17.48 -9.27
N VAL A 201 2.64 17.15 -7.98
CA VAL A 201 1.42 17.08 -7.17
C VAL A 201 0.75 18.46 -7.07
N ALA A 202 1.53 19.51 -6.81
CA ALA A 202 1.00 20.88 -6.75
C ALA A 202 0.37 21.36 -8.08
N SER A 203 0.86 20.86 -9.22
CA SER A 203 0.28 21.14 -10.54
C SER A 203 -1.02 20.38 -10.83
N GLY A 204 -1.33 19.33 -10.05
CA GLY A 204 -2.46 18.42 -10.28
C GLY A 204 -2.21 17.34 -11.34
N MET A 205 -1.03 17.27 -11.95
CA MET A 205 -0.74 16.35 -13.07
C MET A 205 -0.96 14.87 -12.71
N PRO A 206 -0.44 14.31 -11.58
CA PRO A 206 -0.67 12.91 -11.25
C PRO A 206 -2.15 12.59 -11.05
N LYS A 207 -2.89 13.46 -10.35
CA LYS A 207 -4.33 13.31 -10.14
C LYS A 207 -5.09 13.24 -11.46
N LEU A 208 -4.86 14.18 -12.36
CA LEU A 208 -5.51 14.24 -13.67
C LEU A 208 -5.26 12.96 -14.47
N ARG A 209 -4.03 12.46 -14.51
CA ARG A 209 -3.68 11.23 -15.23
C ARG A 209 -4.33 9.98 -14.65
N ILE A 210 -4.45 9.91 -13.32
CA ILE A 210 -5.14 8.81 -12.64
C ILE A 210 -6.64 8.86 -12.99
N GLU A 211 -7.27 10.03 -12.92
CA GLU A 211 -8.69 10.21 -13.27
C GLU A 211 -8.98 9.85 -14.74
N GLU A 212 -8.09 10.25 -15.67
CA GLU A 212 -8.21 9.85 -17.08
C GLU A 212 -8.12 8.34 -17.26
N THR A 213 -7.21 7.67 -16.55
CA THR A 213 -7.03 6.22 -16.62
C THR A 213 -8.25 5.51 -16.03
N ALA A 214 -8.77 5.98 -14.90
CA ALA A 214 -9.98 5.47 -14.28
C ALA A 214 -11.19 5.59 -15.22
N ALA A 215 -11.38 6.75 -15.84
CA ALA A 215 -12.48 6.98 -16.79
C ALA A 215 -12.38 6.08 -18.03
N ARG A 216 -11.16 5.89 -18.57
CA ARG A 216 -10.93 4.96 -19.71
C ARG A 216 -11.25 3.52 -19.34
N ARG A 217 -10.83 3.08 -18.14
CA ARG A 217 -11.14 1.72 -17.66
C ARG A 217 -12.63 1.54 -17.46
N GLN A 218 -13.31 2.49 -16.84
CA GLN A 218 -14.77 2.44 -16.67
C GLN A 218 -15.48 2.29 -18.02
N ALA A 219 -15.08 3.05 -19.02
CA ALA A 219 -15.65 2.93 -20.37
C ALA A 219 -15.40 1.55 -21.03
N LEU A 220 -14.30 0.85 -20.67
CA LEU A 220 -14.07 -0.54 -21.13
C LEU A 220 -15.02 -1.52 -20.43
N ILE A 221 -15.25 -1.34 -19.14
CA ILE A 221 -16.18 -2.13 -18.33
C ILE A 221 -17.61 -1.95 -18.84
N ASP A 222 -18.04 -0.70 -19.04
CA ASP A 222 -19.41 -0.35 -19.46
C ASP A 222 -19.79 -0.96 -20.82
N ARG A 223 -18.84 -1.00 -21.75
CA ARG A 223 -19.06 -1.62 -23.07
C ARG A 223 -18.74 -3.12 -23.12
N GLY A 224 -18.41 -3.74 -21.99
CA GLY A 224 -18.10 -5.17 -21.89
C GLY A 224 -16.76 -5.61 -22.50
N ALA A 225 -15.87 -4.66 -22.84
CA ALA A 225 -14.54 -4.96 -23.35
C ALA A 225 -13.58 -5.42 -22.22
N GLU A 226 -13.78 -4.95 -20.99
CA GLU A 226 -13.22 -5.52 -19.78
C GLU A 226 -14.34 -6.27 -19.04
N VAL A 227 -14.14 -7.57 -18.84
CA VAL A 227 -15.15 -8.44 -18.21
C VAL A 227 -14.89 -8.52 -16.70
N ILE A 228 -15.93 -8.26 -15.93
CA ILE A 228 -15.97 -8.52 -14.48
C ILE A 228 -17.10 -9.53 -14.23
N VAL A 229 -16.72 -10.73 -13.81
CA VAL A 229 -17.65 -11.84 -13.55
C VAL A 229 -18.61 -11.43 -12.42
N GLY A 230 -19.90 -11.67 -12.65
CA GLY A 230 -20.97 -11.29 -11.72
C GLY A 230 -21.46 -9.84 -11.91
N VAL A 231 -20.68 -8.97 -12.57
CA VAL A 231 -21.03 -7.55 -12.77
C VAL A 231 -21.55 -7.26 -14.16
N ASN A 232 -20.73 -7.45 -15.20
CA ASN A 232 -21.13 -7.18 -16.58
C ASN A 232 -21.23 -8.45 -17.45
N LYS A 233 -20.84 -9.61 -16.88
CA LYS A 233 -21.00 -10.94 -17.52
C LYS A 233 -21.23 -12.02 -16.46
N TYR A 234 -22.01 -13.03 -16.79
CA TYR A 234 -22.38 -14.15 -15.89
C TYR A 234 -23.04 -13.65 -14.59
N ARG A 235 -23.97 -12.73 -14.73
CA ARG A 235 -24.72 -12.16 -13.61
C ARG A 235 -25.69 -13.21 -13.07
N LEU A 236 -25.92 -13.14 -11.75
CA LEU A 236 -26.99 -13.90 -11.10
C LEU A 236 -28.33 -13.20 -11.35
N ASP A 237 -29.41 -13.98 -11.45
CA ASP A 237 -30.79 -13.45 -11.51
C ASP A 237 -31.24 -12.91 -10.15
N GLU A 238 -30.78 -13.57 -9.07
CA GLU A 238 -31.01 -13.16 -7.70
C GLU A 238 -29.66 -13.09 -6.96
N GLU A 239 -29.40 -12.00 -6.28
CA GLU A 239 -28.16 -11.82 -5.53
C GLU A 239 -28.24 -12.45 -4.16
N SER A 240 -27.13 -13.06 -3.71
CA SER A 240 -27.03 -13.62 -2.37
C SER A 240 -26.85 -12.50 -1.34
N GLU A 241 -27.72 -12.47 -0.33
CA GLU A 241 -27.51 -11.62 0.84
C GLU A 241 -26.28 -12.11 1.63
N ILE A 242 -25.40 -11.19 1.99
CA ILE A 242 -24.32 -11.44 2.92
C ILE A 242 -24.55 -10.68 4.22
N GLU A 243 -24.01 -11.22 5.31
CA GLU A 243 -24.02 -10.53 6.59
C GLU A 243 -23.20 -9.25 6.50
N VAL A 244 -23.85 -8.10 6.68
CA VAL A 244 -23.19 -6.78 6.70
C VAL A 244 -22.96 -6.37 8.15
N ARG A 245 -21.70 -6.18 8.52
CA ARG A 245 -21.34 -5.72 9.85
C ARG A 245 -21.75 -4.26 10.05
N THR A 246 -22.66 -4.04 10.97
CA THR A 246 -23.03 -2.71 11.45
C THR A 246 -22.32 -2.41 12.77
N ILE A 247 -21.77 -1.19 12.88
CA ILE A 247 -21.13 -0.74 14.11
C ILE A 247 -22.13 0.08 14.91
N ASP A 248 -22.35 -0.33 16.16
CA ASP A 248 -23.06 0.49 17.14
C ASP A 248 -22.14 1.62 17.61
N ASN A 249 -22.24 2.76 16.93
CA ASN A 249 -21.41 3.94 17.20
C ASN A 249 -21.63 4.49 18.62
N ASP A 250 -22.82 4.34 19.20
CA ASP A 250 -23.12 4.82 20.54
C ASP A 250 -22.44 3.94 21.59
N ALA A 251 -22.51 2.62 21.44
CA ALA A 251 -21.79 1.68 22.31
C ALA A 251 -20.28 1.89 22.25
N VAL A 252 -19.69 2.07 21.06
CA VAL A 252 -18.26 2.36 20.90
C VAL A 252 -17.88 3.67 21.56
N ARG A 253 -18.66 4.73 21.38
CA ARG A 253 -18.45 6.04 22.00
C ARG A 253 -18.51 5.96 23.53
N GLU A 254 -19.50 5.30 24.07
CA GLU A 254 -19.66 5.12 25.53
C GLU A 254 -18.51 4.32 26.13
N ALA A 255 -18.12 3.23 25.49
CA ALA A 255 -16.96 2.44 25.91
C ALA A 255 -15.67 3.27 25.92
N GLN A 256 -15.44 4.08 24.88
CA GLN A 256 -14.27 4.95 24.81
C GLN A 256 -14.30 6.05 25.88
N ILE A 257 -15.46 6.66 26.13
CA ILE A 257 -15.61 7.66 27.20
C ILE A 257 -15.37 7.04 28.59
N ALA A 258 -15.89 5.83 28.83
CA ALA A 258 -15.66 5.11 30.08
C ALA A 258 -14.16 4.82 30.28
N ARG A 259 -13.46 4.35 29.23
CA ARG A 259 -12.01 4.11 29.25
C ARG A 259 -11.23 5.37 29.56
N LEU A 260 -11.54 6.49 28.91
CA LEU A 260 -10.86 7.77 29.15
C LEU A 260 -11.11 8.28 30.58
N ARG A 261 -12.33 8.11 31.13
CA ARG A 261 -12.62 8.46 32.52
C ARG A 261 -11.82 7.60 33.49
N ALA A 262 -11.70 6.31 33.25
CA ALA A 262 -10.90 5.40 34.07
C ALA A 262 -9.41 5.81 34.07
N ILE A 263 -8.81 6.06 32.91
CA ILE A 263 -7.43 6.52 32.78
C ILE A 263 -7.22 7.83 33.55
N ARG A 264 -8.09 8.82 33.35
CA ARG A 264 -7.98 10.12 34.05
C ARG A 264 -8.11 10.02 35.56
N LYS A 265 -8.82 9.02 36.06
CA LYS A 265 -8.99 8.78 37.51
C LYS A 265 -7.76 8.11 38.14
N THR A 266 -7.05 7.28 37.38
CA THR A 266 -5.97 6.44 37.90
C THR A 266 -4.56 7.00 37.63
N ARG A 267 -4.40 7.82 36.59
CA ARG A 267 -3.09 8.39 36.26
C ARG A 267 -2.60 9.39 37.29
N ASP A 268 -1.29 9.53 37.41
CA ASP A 268 -0.67 10.63 38.15
C ASP A 268 -0.78 11.93 37.35
N GLN A 269 -1.69 12.81 37.79
CA GLN A 269 -1.98 14.05 37.09
C GLN A 269 -0.81 15.02 37.09
N ALA A 270 0.01 15.02 38.16
CA ALA A 270 1.19 15.89 38.25
C ALA A 270 2.29 15.43 37.28
N ALA A 271 2.55 14.11 37.23
CA ALA A 271 3.49 13.52 36.28
C ALA A 271 3.09 13.79 34.84
N CYS A 272 1.79 13.60 34.51
CA CYS A 272 1.25 13.88 33.18
C CYS A 272 1.46 15.35 32.78
N HIS A 273 1.12 16.29 33.64
CA HIS A 273 1.33 17.73 33.36
C HIS A 273 2.80 18.09 33.19
N ALA A 274 3.69 17.53 34.05
CA ALA A 274 5.13 17.74 33.92
C ALA A 274 5.67 17.22 32.57
N ALA A 275 5.27 16.02 32.14
CA ALA A 275 5.70 15.45 30.89
C ALA A 275 5.19 16.26 29.67
N LEU A 276 3.95 16.75 29.71
CA LEU A 276 3.40 17.64 28.66
C LEU A 276 4.12 19.00 28.62
N ALA A 277 4.48 19.56 29.79
CA ALA A 277 5.28 20.80 29.87
C ALA A 277 6.66 20.59 29.25
N GLU A 278 7.33 19.47 29.57
CA GLU A 278 8.61 19.10 28.98
C GLU A 278 8.55 18.92 27.45
N LEU A 279 7.52 18.27 26.95
CA LEU A 279 7.30 18.16 25.51
C LEU A 279 7.17 19.54 24.86
N THR A 280 6.40 20.44 25.47
CA THR A 280 6.23 21.83 25.02
C THR A 280 7.55 22.60 25.05
N ARG A 281 8.34 22.43 26.10
CA ARG A 281 9.66 23.05 26.23
C ARG A 281 10.60 22.59 25.13
N ARG A 282 10.71 21.27 24.90
CA ARG A 282 11.56 20.72 23.81
C ARG A 282 11.11 21.18 22.42
N ALA A 283 9.82 21.38 22.22
CA ALA A 283 9.32 21.90 20.94
C ALA A 283 9.78 23.35 20.68
N ARG A 284 9.95 24.16 21.72
CA ARG A 284 10.40 25.57 21.64
C ARG A 284 11.91 25.72 21.59
N GLU A 285 12.61 24.96 22.41
CA GLU A 285 14.04 25.12 22.66
C GLU A 285 14.92 24.13 21.85
N GLY A 286 14.32 23.18 21.20
CA GLY A 286 14.99 22.07 20.52
C GLY A 286 15.12 20.84 21.41
N GLY A 287 15.34 19.69 20.79
CA GLY A 287 15.52 18.41 21.45
C GLY A 287 14.75 17.27 20.76
N ASN A 288 14.88 16.06 21.30
CA ASN A 288 14.17 14.89 20.77
C ASN A 288 12.69 14.93 21.20
N LEU A 289 11.82 15.35 20.28
CA LEU A 289 10.37 15.42 20.53
C LEU A 289 9.74 14.04 20.69
N LEU A 290 10.23 13.02 19.97
CA LEU A 290 9.66 11.68 20.04
C LEU A 290 9.90 11.06 21.44
N ASP A 291 11.08 11.21 22.00
CA ASP A 291 11.41 10.78 23.34
C ASP A 291 10.50 11.45 24.40
N ALA A 292 10.32 12.77 24.29
CA ALA A 292 9.40 13.49 25.18
C ALA A 292 7.92 13.08 24.99
N ALA A 293 7.50 12.77 23.75
CA ALA A 293 6.16 12.32 23.48
C ALA A 293 5.89 10.91 24.05
N VAL A 294 6.88 10.00 23.99
CA VAL A 294 6.79 8.69 24.64
C VAL A 294 6.61 8.85 26.14
N ALA A 295 7.47 9.64 26.80
CA ALA A 295 7.36 9.91 28.24
C ALA A 295 5.99 10.53 28.62
N ALA A 296 5.46 11.42 27.77
CA ALA A 296 4.14 12.02 28.00
C ALA A 296 2.97 11.04 27.80
N ALA A 297 3.14 10.04 26.93
CA ALA A 297 2.13 9.00 26.72
C ALA A 297 2.13 7.94 27.84
N GLU A 298 3.28 7.69 28.46
CA GLU A 298 3.43 6.76 29.59
C GLU A 298 2.92 7.36 30.92
N ALA A 299 2.97 8.68 31.07
CA ALA A 299 2.50 9.41 32.23
C ALA A 299 1.01 9.71 32.22
#